data_7c617b344f9264e54f2bdaa47cea2e73
#
_entry.id   7c617b344f9264e54f2bdaa47cea2e73
#
_cell.length_a   1.000
_cell.length_b   1.000
_cell.length_c   1.000
_cell.angle_alpha   90.00
_cell.angle_beta   90.00
_cell.angle_gamma   90.00
#
_symmetry.space_group_name_H-M   'P 1'
#
loop_
_entity.id
_entity.type
_entity.pdbx_description
1 polymer ?
#
loop_
_entity_poly.entity_id
_entity_poly.type
_entity_poly.pdbx_seq_one_letter_code
_entity_poly.pdbx_strand_id
1 'polypeptide(L)'
;MEKTYDRSVQDIGNILGMEHLNVQVPNQEMAQTFYAAGLGFTRDPYMMVGPENMWINVGQQQFHLPTRDPQVFPGYIGVVVPDLEALKTRLVSLRERLAGTKFTCAQHDDGYVTATCPWGNKFRCHAPGPEFGDMTLGIPYVEFPVKPGAAAGIGQFYKEVFGAPYTLSQDMNAATVRVKIGPKQCLIFRETTAEIPEYDGHHLAVYVANFSGPHAFLKQHGLVTQESNDYQYRFQDIVHPETGRKLFTIEHEVRSMTHPMFGREFVNRNPSQNLGGYVRGRDAFVAA
;
A
#
# COMPACT_ATOMS: atom_id res chain seq x y z
N MET A 1 -28.38 -31.13 8.85
CA MET A 1 -26.90 -31.09 8.88
C MET A 1 -26.47 -29.81 9.57
N GLU A 2 -25.75 -29.94 10.65
CA GLU A 2 -25.17 -28.80 11.38
C GLU A 2 -24.11 -28.15 10.50
N LYS A 3 -24.16 -26.81 10.30
CA LYS A 3 -23.15 -26.12 9.51
C LYS A 3 -21.83 -26.06 10.29
N THR A 4 -20.80 -26.70 9.79
CA THR A 4 -19.43 -26.54 10.30
C THR A 4 -18.76 -25.34 9.63
N TYR A 5 -18.06 -24.52 10.42
CA TYR A 5 -17.33 -23.34 9.94
C TYR A 5 -15.84 -23.51 10.25
N ASP A 6 -15.00 -23.29 9.24
CA ASP A 6 -13.56 -23.13 9.44
C ASP A 6 -13.28 -21.69 9.90
N ARG A 7 -12.96 -21.55 11.19
CA ARG A 7 -12.69 -20.25 11.80
C ARG A 7 -11.29 -19.72 11.46
N SER A 8 -10.36 -20.60 11.09
CA SER A 8 -8.97 -20.21 10.78
C SER A 8 -8.86 -19.29 9.55
N VAL A 9 -9.85 -19.36 8.65
CA VAL A 9 -9.90 -18.45 7.48
C VAL A 9 -10.05 -16.97 7.87
N GLN A 10 -10.48 -16.69 9.11
CA GLN A 10 -10.62 -15.34 9.65
C GLN A 10 -9.33 -14.82 10.31
N ASP A 11 -8.33 -15.67 10.50
CA ASP A 11 -7.08 -15.27 11.14
C ASP A 11 -6.30 -14.28 10.24
N ILE A 12 -5.88 -13.17 10.84
CA ILE A 12 -5.11 -12.12 10.15
C ILE A 12 -3.68 -11.96 10.69
N GLY A 13 -3.35 -12.66 11.77
CA GLY A 13 -2.07 -12.50 12.47
C GLY A 13 -2.02 -11.19 13.26
N ASN A 14 -0.81 -10.66 13.45
CA ASN A 14 -0.58 -9.48 14.27
C ASN A 14 -0.73 -8.14 13.51
N ILE A 15 -0.60 -8.15 12.17
CA ILE A 15 -0.73 -6.93 11.37
C ILE A 15 -2.21 -6.65 11.15
N LEU A 16 -2.67 -5.49 11.61
CA LEU A 16 -4.08 -5.06 11.53
C LEU A 16 -4.43 -4.42 10.20
N GLY A 17 -3.44 -3.79 9.54
CA GLY A 17 -3.61 -3.15 8.25
C GLY A 17 -2.40 -2.30 7.87
N MET A 18 -2.25 -2.08 6.58
CA MET A 18 -1.35 -1.07 6.02
C MET A 18 -2.11 0.25 5.97
N GLU A 19 -1.56 1.29 6.62
CA GLU A 19 -2.18 2.61 6.61
C GLU A 19 -1.77 3.41 5.39
N HIS A 20 -0.45 3.52 5.13
CA HIS A 20 0.00 4.34 4.02
C HIS A 20 1.22 3.77 3.29
N LEU A 21 1.37 4.26 2.07
CA LEU A 21 2.58 4.14 1.27
C LEU A 21 3.23 5.51 1.18
N ASN A 22 4.52 5.59 1.52
CA ASN A 22 5.30 6.81 1.36
C ASN A 22 6.14 6.74 0.09
N VAL A 23 5.94 7.70 -0.78
CA VAL A 23 6.79 7.95 -1.96
C VAL A 23 7.06 9.43 -2.11
N GLN A 24 8.31 9.80 -2.16
CA GLN A 24 8.70 11.18 -2.39
C GLN A 24 8.40 11.58 -3.84
N VAL A 25 8.03 12.84 -4.02
CA VAL A 25 7.69 13.42 -5.33
C VAL A 25 8.37 14.77 -5.50
N PRO A 26 8.99 15.07 -6.65
CA PRO A 26 9.71 16.34 -6.83
C PRO A 26 8.79 17.54 -7.09
N ASN A 27 7.51 17.31 -7.43
CA ASN A 27 6.57 18.37 -7.79
C ASN A 27 5.17 18.07 -7.26
N GLN A 28 4.70 18.86 -6.30
CA GLN A 28 3.39 18.66 -5.64
C GLN A 28 2.21 18.97 -6.57
N GLU A 29 2.32 19.94 -7.49
CA GLU A 29 1.24 20.23 -8.43
C GLU A 29 1.02 19.06 -9.39
N MET A 30 2.10 18.48 -9.88
CA MET A 30 2.06 17.32 -10.76
C MET A 30 1.54 16.08 -10.01
N ALA A 31 1.94 15.90 -8.73
CA ALA A 31 1.42 14.85 -7.87
C ALA A 31 -0.10 15.01 -7.64
N GLN A 32 -0.56 16.22 -7.32
CA GLN A 32 -1.98 16.50 -7.18
C GLN A 32 -2.75 16.24 -8.48
N THR A 33 -2.17 16.61 -9.63
CA THR A 33 -2.74 16.32 -10.94
C THR A 33 -2.94 14.82 -11.13
N PHE A 34 -1.95 13.99 -10.83
CA PHE A 34 -2.06 12.55 -11.00
C PHE A 34 -2.95 11.89 -9.93
N TYR A 35 -2.63 12.08 -8.64
CA TYR A 35 -3.32 11.35 -7.56
C TYR A 35 -4.74 11.87 -7.30
N ALA A 36 -4.95 13.18 -7.31
CA ALA A 36 -6.26 13.74 -7.02
C ALA A 36 -7.13 13.92 -8.28
N ALA A 37 -6.65 14.60 -9.32
CA ALA A 37 -7.46 14.80 -10.52
C ALA A 37 -7.56 13.53 -11.37
N GLY A 38 -6.49 12.75 -11.52
CA GLY A 38 -6.45 11.53 -12.32
C GLY A 38 -7.06 10.34 -11.61
N LEU A 39 -6.47 9.88 -10.51
CA LEU A 39 -6.95 8.71 -9.78
C LEU A 39 -8.26 8.99 -9.02
N GLY A 40 -8.61 10.25 -8.79
CA GLY A 40 -9.85 10.62 -8.11
C GLY A 40 -9.77 10.57 -6.59
N PHE A 41 -8.57 10.50 -6.04
CA PHE A 41 -8.35 10.46 -4.61
C PHE A 41 -8.51 11.85 -3.97
N THR A 42 -8.57 11.93 -2.65
CA THR A 42 -8.82 13.18 -1.94
C THR A 42 -7.60 13.60 -1.13
N ARG A 43 -7.12 14.82 -1.32
CA ARG A 43 -6.13 15.41 -0.43
C ARG A 43 -6.67 15.45 0.99
N ASP A 44 -5.90 14.96 1.96
CA ASP A 44 -6.31 14.97 3.36
C ASP A 44 -6.40 16.41 3.87
N PRO A 45 -7.54 16.85 4.38
CA PRO A 45 -7.72 18.23 4.83
C PRO A 45 -7.10 18.49 6.21
N TYR A 46 -6.72 17.45 6.95
CA TYR A 46 -6.18 17.57 8.31
C TYR A 46 -4.66 17.44 8.37
N MET A 47 -4.08 16.63 7.48
CA MET A 47 -2.63 16.43 7.38
C MET A 47 -2.01 17.45 6.43
N MET A 48 -2.28 18.73 6.68
CA MET A 48 -1.75 19.86 5.92
C MET A 48 -0.45 20.38 6.59
N VAL A 49 0.61 19.56 6.53
CA VAL A 49 1.92 19.90 7.12
C VAL A 49 2.73 20.84 6.20
N GLY A 50 2.05 21.74 5.51
CA GLY A 50 2.61 22.65 4.51
C GLY A 50 2.40 22.16 3.06
N PRO A 51 2.72 23.04 2.08
CA PRO A 51 2.52 22.72 0.66
C PRO A 51 3.46 21.63 0.14
N GLU A 52 4.53 21.33 0.87
CA GLU A 52 5.60 20.43 0.44
C GLU A 52 5.43 18.98 0.96
N ASN A 53 4.34 18.71 1.66
CA ASN A 53 4.11 17.40 2.27
C ASN A 53 2.63 17.02 2.16
N MET A 54 2.27 16.42 1.05
CA MET A 54 0.87 16.10 0.76
C MET A 54 0.52 14.69 1.24
N TRP A 55 -0.66 14.57 1.86
CA TRP A 55 -1.32 13.31 2.17
C TRP A 55 -2.57 13.15 1.30
N ILE A 56 -2.72 11.97 0.72
CA ILE A 56 -3.82 11.64 -0.19
C ILE A 56 -4.59 10.44 0.36
N ASN A 57 -5.88 10.59 0.59
CA ASN A 57 -6.77 9.57 1.11
C ASN A 57 -7.27 8.64 0.02
N VAL A 58 -7.22 7.34 0.30
CA VAL A 58 -7.68 6.25 -0.58
C VAL A 58 -8.47 5.26 0.29
N GLY A 59 -9.74 5.54 0.54
CA GLY A 59 -10.56 4.75 1.48
C GLY A 59 -10.03 4.86 2.90
N GLN A 60 -9.54 3.75 3.46
CA GLN A 60 -8.94 3.67 4.78
C GLN A 60 -7.40 3.70 4.75
N GLN A 61 -6.81 3.97 3.59
CA GLN A 61 -5.37 4.08 3.39
C GLN A 61 -5.01 5.46 2.85
N GLN A 62 -3.71 5.75 2.83
CA GLN A 62 -3.18 7.01 2.32
C GLN A 62 -1.93 6.81 1.46
N PHE A 63 -1.66 7.79 0.60
CA PHE A 63 -0.31 8.07 0.10
C PHE A 63 0.26 9.25 0.86
N HIS A 64 1.48 9.11 1.37
CA HIS A 64 2.27 10.20 1.91
C HIS A 64 3.30 10.61 0.85
N LEU A 65 3.25 11.86 0.41
CA LEU A 65 3.97 12.39 -0.75
C LEU A 65 4.84 13.61 -0.36
N PRO A 66 5.95 13.42 0.37
CA PRO A 66 6.88 14.52 0.67
C PRO A 66 7.59 15.00 -0.60
N THR A 67 7.92 16.31 -0.67
CA THR A 67 8.67 16.90 -1.78
C THR A 67 10.16 16.61 -1.62
N ARG A 68 10.69 15.72 -2.45
CA ARG A 68 12.13 15.36 -2.58
C ARG A 68 12.35 14.66 -3.91
N ASP A 69 13.56 14.12 -4.12
CA ASP A 69 13.85 13.25 -5.25
C ASP A 69 12.83 12.10 -5.34
N PRO A 70 12.41 11.72 -6.55
CA PRO A 70 11.30 10.79 -6.72
C PRO A 70 11.66 9.38 -6.25
N GLN A 71 10.77 8.78 -5.47
CA GLN A 71 10.85 7.37 -5.08
C GLN A 71 9.86 6.53 -5.90
N VAL A 72 10.26 5.29 -6.21
CA VAL A 72 9.48 4.39 -7.06
C VAL A 72 9.44 2.98 -6.47
N PHE A 73 8.26 2.53 -6.11
CA PHE A 73 8.03 1.11 -5.81
C PHE A 73 8.37 0.26 -7.05
N PRO A 74 9.20 -0.77 -6.92
CA PRO A 74 9.72 -1.51 -8.07
C PRO A 74 8.68 -2.39 -8.79
N GLY A 75 7.49 -2.58 -8.20
CA GLY A 75 6.42 -3.43 -8.72
C GLY A 75 5.13 -2.68 -9.03
N TYR A 76 4.02 -3.15 -8.48
CA TYR A 76 2.70 -2.56 -8.70
C TYR A 76 1.99 -2.25 -7.39
N ILE A 77 1.29 -1.13 -7.37
CA ILE A 77 0.34 -0.77 -6.32
C ILE A 77 -1.07 -1.09 -6.84
N GLY A 78 -1.74 -2.05 -6.21
CA GLY A 78 -3.15 -2.31 -6.48
C GLY A 78 -4.02 -1.26 -5.81
N VAL A 79 -5.01 -0.75 -6.53
CA VAL A 79 -6.03 0.13 -5.97
C VAL A 79 -7.41 -0.32 -6.44
N VAL A 80 -8.39 -0.29 -5.55
CA VAL A 80 -9.80 -0.45 -5.88
C VAL A 80 -10.43 0.93 -5.93
N VAL A 81 -11.21 1.18 -6.97
CA VAL A 81 -11.93 2.45 -7.16
C VAL A 81 -13.41 2.16 -7.45
N PRO A 82 -14.33 2.98 -6.93
CA PRO A 82 -15.77 2.70 -7.05
C PRO A 82 -16.29 2.78 -8.49
N ASP A 83 -15.64 3.56 -9.35
CA ASP A 83 -16.03 3.75 -10.75
C ASP A 83 -14.78 3.76 -11.65
N LEU A 84 -14.53 2.61 -12.28
CA LEU A 84 -13.35 2.40 -13.13
C LEU A 84 -13.47 3.16 -14.48
N GLU A 85 -14.67 3.35 -15.02
CA GLU A 85 -14.87 4.10 -16.26
C GLU A 85 -14.65 5.60 -16.04
N ALA A 86 -15.14 6.14 -14.93
CA ALA A 86 -14.85 7.51 -14.55
C ALA A 86 -13.33 7.72 -14.28
N LEU A 87 -12.65 6.76 -13.65
CA LEU A 87 -11.20 6.78 -13.49
C LEU A 87 -10.52 6.86 -14.87
N LYS A 88 -10.87 5.98 -15.77
CA LYS A 88 -10.29 5.92 -17.13
C LYS A 88 -10.47 7.27 -17.85
N THR A 89 -11.67 7.82 -17.81
CA THR A 89 -11.98 9.12 -18.42
C THR A 89 -11.08 10.23 -17.85
N ARG A 90 -10.90 10.29 -16.53
CA ARG A 90 -10.01 11.27 -15.89
C ARG A 90 -8.56 11.08 -16.31
N LEU A 91 -8.04 9.84 -16.30
CA LEU A 91 -6.65 9.56 -16.71
C LEU A 91 -6.38 9.94 -18.17
N VAL A 92 -7.32 9.63 -19.06
CA VAL A 92 -7.19 9.99 -20.48
C VAL A 92 -7.14 11.52 -20.65
N SER A 93 -7.93 12.28 -19.90
CA SER A 93 -7.93 13.76 -19.98
C SER A 93 -6.63 14.41 -19.49
N LEU A 94 -5.77 13.67 -18.77
CA LEU A 94 -4.50 14.19 -18.28
C LEU A 94 -3.32 14.00 -19.24
N ARG A 95 -3.51 13.32 -20.38
CA ARG A 95 -2.41 12.96 -21.29
C ARG A 95 -1.59 14.17 -21.76
N GLU A 96 -2.26 15.26 -22.14
CA GLU A 96 -1.57 16.48 -22.57
C GLU A 96 -0.86 17.18 -21.40
N ARG A 97 -1.54 17.26 -20.24
CA ARG A 97 -1.00 17.93 -19.05
C ARG A 97 0.21 17.21 -18.45
N LEU A 98 0.27 15.89 -18.59
CA LEU A 98 1.38 15.06 -18.11
C LEU A 98 2.33 14.61 -19.23
N ALA A 99 2.23 15.21 -20.42
CA ALA A 99 3.13 14.91 -21.54
C ALA A 99 4.60 15.16 -21.15
N GLY A 100 5.51 14.35 -21.68
CA GLY A 100 6.94 14.44 -21.37
C GLY A 100 7.37 13.83 -20.02
N THR A 101 6.42 13.29 -19.25
CA THR A 101 6.71 12.53 -18.02
C THR A 101 6.65 11.01 -18.29
N LYS A 102 6.82 10.18 -17.25
CA LYS A 102 6.60 8.72 -17.36
C LYS A 102 5.12 8.31 -17.31
N PHE A 103 4.20 9.27 -17.31
CA PHE A 103 2.78 9.01 -17.24
C PHE A 103 2.30 8.16 -18.40
N THR A 104 1.59 7.07 -18.08
CA THR A 104 0.87 6.23 -19.05
C THR A 104 -0.44 5.76 -18.43
N CYS A 105 -1.42 5.44 -19.27
CA CYS A 105 -2.62 4.71 -18.84
C CYS A 105 -3.11 3.80 -19.97
N ALA A 106 -3.53 2.59 -19.61
CA ALA A 106 -4.06 1.60 -20.52
C ALA A 106 -5.14 0.75 -19.84
N GLN A 107 -6.18 0.40 -20.60
CA GLN A 107 -7.17 -0.60 -20.18
C GLN A 107 -6.69 -1.98 -20.63
N HIS A 108 -6.96 -3.00 -19.82
CA HIS A 108 -6.65 -4.40 -20.11
C HIS A 108 -7.93 -5.22 -20.26
N ASP A 109 -7.86 -6.27 -21.07
CA ASP A 109 -9.00 -7.18 -21.32
C ASP A 109 -9.43 -7.91 -20.04
N ASP A 110 -8.54 -8.07 -19.07
CA ASP A 110 -8.80 -8.64 -17.74
C ASP A 110 -9.61 -7.71 -16.82
N GLY A 111 -10.12 -6.58 -17.35
CA GLY A 111 -11.05 -5.71 -16.64
C GLY A 111 -10.42 -4.73 -15.65
N TYR A 112 -9.12 -4.52 -15.69
CA TYR A 112 -8.44 -3.49 -14.89
C TYR A 112 -7.80 -2.40 -15.77
N VAL A 113 -7.48 -1.27 -15.16
CA VAL A 113 -6.74 -0.17 -15.80
C VAL A 113 -5.36 -0.07 -15.18
N THR A 114 -4.31 -0.03 -16.01
CA THR A 114 -2.99 0.37 -15.53
C THR A 114 -2.79 1.86 -15.65
N ALA A 115 -2.12 2.45 -14.67
CA ALA A 115 -1.64 3.82 -14.73
C ALA A 115 -0.20 3.87 -14.21
N THR A 116 0.64 4.70 -14.82
CA THR A 116 1.98 5.01 -14.31
C THR A 116 1.99 6.48 -13.90
N CYS A 117 2.45 6.78 -12.69
CA CYS A 117 2.57 8.16 -12.26
C CYS A 117 3.69 8.90 -13.04
N PRO A 118 3.77 10.24 -12.97
CA PRO A 118 4.79 11.02 -13.70
C PRO A 118 6.24 10.57 -13.46
N TRP A 119 6.52 9.91 -12.36
CA TRP A 119 7.89 9.48 -11.98
C TRP A 119 8.15 7.99 -12.11
N GLY A 120 7.09 7.17 -12.34
CA GLY A 120 7.26 5.74 -12.64
C GLY A 120 6.57 4.77 -11.69
N ASN A 121 5.90 5.22 -10.61
CA ASN A 121 5.07 4.33 -9.79
C ASN A 121 3.93 3.77 -10.62
N LYS A 122 3.77 2.44 -10.61
CA LYS A 122 2.81 1.70 -11.45
C LYS A 122 1.62 1.26 -10.61
N PHE A 123 0.43 1.51 -11.14
CA PHE A 123 -0.85 1.17 -10.51
C PHE A 123 -1.60 0.14 -11.35
N ARG A 124 -2.26 -0.80 -10.67
CA ARG A 124 -3.36 -1.60 -11.24
C ARG A 124 -4.64 -1.17 -10.55
N CYS A 125 -5.52 -0.53 -11.31
CA CYS A 125 -6.78 -0.01 -10.81
C CYS A 125 -7.91 -0.99 -11.14
N HIS A 126 -8.64 -1.42 -10.14
CA HIS A 126 -9.68 -2.44 -10.22
C HIS A 126 -11.05 -1.83 -9.85
N ALA A 127 -12.11 -2.38 -10.43
CA ALA A 127 -13.45 -2.21 -9.89
C ALA A 127 -13.60 -3.01 -8.59
N PRO A 128 -14.57 -2.68 -7.71
CA PRO A 128 -14.93 -3.55 -6.60
C PRO A 128 -15.29 -4.96 -7.08
N GLY A 129 -14.83 -5.98 -6.35
CA GLY A 129 -15.06 -7.37 -6.71
C GLY A 129 -14.89 -8.31 -5.52
N PRO A 130 -15.37 -9.56 -5.61
CA PRO A 130 -15.31 -10.51 -4.50
C PRO A 130 -13.88 -10.81 -4.03
N GLU A 131 -12.88 -10.67 -4.89
CA GLU A 131 -11.46 -10.82 -4.58
C GLU A 131 -10.93 -9.75 -3.62
N PHE A 132 -11.61 -8.61 -3.52
CA PHE A 132 -11.27 -7.49 -2.63
C PHE A 132 -12.23 -7.40 -1.42
N GLY A 133 -13.14 -8.37 -1.26
CA GLY A 133 -14.16 -8.38 -0.22
C GLY A 133 -15.15 -7.23 -0.40
N ASP A 134 -15.37 -6.45 0.66
CA ASP A 134 -16.23 -5.27 0.66
C ASP A 134 -15.48 -3.95 0.39
N MET A 135 -14.22 -4.02 -0.09
CA MET A 135 -13.46 -2.83 -0.43
C MET A 135 -14.02 -2.18 -1.70
N THR A 136 -14.50 -0.96 -1.58
CA THR A 136 -14.98 -0.15 -2.72
C THR A 136 -14.00 0.96 -3.09
N LEU A 137 -13.16 1.37 -2.15
CA LEU A 137 -12.06 2.29 -2.34
C LEU A 137 -10.93 1.91 -1.37
N GLY A 138 -9.72 1.71 -1.88
CA GLY A 138 -8.59 1.36 -1.02
C GLY A 138 -7.40 0.78 -1.77
N ILE A 139 -6.39 0.35 -1.01
CA ILE A 139 -5.16 -0.28 -1.50
C ILE A 139 -5.17 -1.74 -1.01
N PRO A 140 -5.65 -2.70 -1.84
CA PRO A 140 -5.75 -4.11 -1.44
C PRO A 140 -4.40 -4.82 -1.42
N TYR A 141 -3.43 -4.38 -2.22
CA TYR A 141 -2.11 -5.01 -2.26
C TYR A 141 -1.02 -4.08 -2.78
N VAL A 142 0.22 -4.44 -2.41
CA VAL A 142 1.44 -3.96 -3.07
C VAL A 142 2.22 -5.19 -3.54
N GLU A 143 2.61 -5.22 -4.82
CA GLU A 143 3.38 -6.29 -5.43
C GLU A 143 4.82 -5.84 -5.64
N PHE A 144 5.78 -6.66 -5.18
CA PHE A 144 7.21 -6.44 -5.31
C PHE A 144 7.86 -7.56 -6.12
N PRO A 145 8.74 -7.24 -7.08
CA PRO A 145 9.63 -8.23 -7.66
C PRO A 145 10.72 -8.59 -6.64
N VAL A 146 11.04 -9.88 -6.53
CA VAL A 146 12.12 -10.38 -5.67
C VAL A 146 13.01 -11.36 -6.42
N LYS A 147 14.22 -11.59 -5.93
CA LYS A 147 15.16 -12.54 -6.53
C LYS A 147 14.65 -13.97 -6.41
N PRO A 148 14.99 -14.86 -7.38
CA PRO A 148 14.64 -16.27 -7.30
C PRO A 148 15.10 -16.92 -5.98
N GLY A 149 14.23 -17.74 -5.38
CA GLY A 149 14.45 -18.39 -4.09
C GLY A 149 14.22 -17.51 -2.87
N ALA A 150 13.67 -16.30 -3.01
CA ALA A 150 13.39 -15.41 -1.90
C ALA A 150 11.95 -15.56 -1.34
N ALA A 151 10.98 -15.92 -2.17
CA ALA A 151 9.55 -15.86 -1.81
C ALA A 151 9.19 -16.68 -0.57
N ALA A 152 9.66 -17.91 -0.47
CA ALA A 152 9.38 -18.77 0.66
C ALA A 152 9.93 -18.22 1.99
N GLY A 153 11.18 -17.77 1.99
CA GLY A 153 11.81 -17.17 3.18
C GLY A 153 11.16 -15.86 3.60
N ILE A 154 10.65 -15.06 2.64
CA ILE A 154 9.89 -13.85 2.95
C ILE A 154 8.58 -14.21 3.68
N GLY A 155 7.84 -15.21 3.19
CA GLY A 155 6.63 -15.70 3.87
C GLY A 155 6.92 -16.18 5.30
N GLN A 156 8.01 -16.93 5.48
CA GLN A 156 8.46 -17.38 6.80
C GLN A 156 8.80 -16.21 7.73
N PHE A 157 9.52 -15.20 7.24
CA PHE A 157 9.83 -13.99 8.02
C PHE A 157 8.56 -13.31 8.57
N TYR A 158 7.58 -13.03 7.71
CA TYR A 158 6.35 -12.40 8.17
C TYR A 158 5.55 -13.28 9.13
N LYS A 159 5.57 -14.59 8.92
CA LYS A 159 4.92 -15.55 9.82
C LYS A 159 5.58 -15.57 11.19
N GLU A 160 6.91 -15.59 11.24
CA GLU A 160 7.67 -15.69 12.49
C GLU A 160 7.64 -14.37 13.27
N VAL A 161 7.87 -13.24 12.58
CA VAL A 161 7.96 -11.92 13.24
C VAL A 161 6.58 -11.38 13.60
N PHE A 162 5.60 -11.51 12.69
CA PHE A 162 4.28 -10.89 12.85
C PHE A 162 3.13 -11.90 12.97
N GLY A 163 3.39 -13.19 12.97
CA GLY A 163 2.33 -14.20 12.91
C GLY A 163 1.45 -14.10 11.65
N ALA A 164 1.89 -13.35 10.64
CA ALA A 164 1.09 -13.06 9.46
C ALA A 164 0.88 -14.33 8.61
N PRO A 165 -0.35 -14.70 8.28
CA PRO A 165 -0.63 -15.81 7.38
C PRO A 165 -0.09 -15.50 5.98
N TYR A 166 0.43 -16.52 5.31
CA TYR A 166 0.86 -16.39 3.92
C TYR A 166 0.48 -17.61 3.09
N THR A 167 0.42 -17.41 1.79
CA THR A 167 0.24 -18.48 0.79
C THR A 167 1.37 -18.42 -0.22
N LEU A 168 1.89 -19.60 -0.57
CA LEU A 168 2.85 -19.77 -1.66
C LEU A 168 2.13 -20.34 -2.87
N SER A 169 2.39 -19.79 -4.02
CA SER A 169 1.97 -20.33 -5.31
C SER A 169 3.17 -20.38 -6.25
N GLN A 170 3.15 -21.38 -7.11
CA GLN A 170 4.13 -21.55 -8.18
C GLN A 170 3.38 -21.55 -9.49
N ASP A 171 3.59 -20.54 -10.32
CA ASP A 171 3.21 -20.64 -11.73
C ASP A 171 4.41 -21.15 -12.56
N MET A 172 4.20 -21.35 -13.86
CA MET A 172 5.24 -21.94 -14.72
C MET A 172 6.57 -21.17 -14.73
N ASN A 173 6.59 -19.92 -14.26
CA ASN A 173 7.73 -19.02 -14.43
C ASN A 173 8.27 -18.42 -13.11
N ALA A 174 7.50 -18.41 -12.03
CA ALA A 174 7.91 -17.74 -10.82
C ALA A 174 7.16 -18.20 -9.56
N ALA A 175 7.90 -18.36 -8.46
CA ALA A 175 7.27 -18.48 -7.15
C ALA A 175 6.73 -17.12 -6.69
N THR A 176 5.57 -17.14 -6.05
CA THR A 176 4.91 -15.96 -5.51
C THR A 176 4.44 -16.23 -4.11
N VAL A 177 4.78 -15.35 -3.17
CA VAL A 177 4.21 -15.37 -1.82
C VAL A 177 3.26 -14.18 -1.66
N ARG A 178 2.08 -14.47 -1.11
CA ARG A 178 1.10 -13.47 -0.67
C ARG A 178 1.04 -13.49 0.84
N VAL A 179 1.44 -12.41 1.47
CA VAL A 179 1.44 -12.23 2.92
C VAL A 179 0.23 -11.39 3.30
N LYS A 180 -0.63 -11.92 4.17
CA LYS A 180 -1.81 -11.19 4.67
C LYS A 180 -1.36 -10.12 5.67
N ILE A 181 -1.71 -8.87 5.42
CA ILE A 181 -1.36 -7.71 6.26
C ILE A 181 -2.61 -6.96 6.71
N GLY A 182 -3.58 -7.70 7.25
CA GLY A 182 -4.88 -7.17 7.65
C GLY A 182 -6.03 -7.92 6.98
N PRO A 183 -7.28 -7.53 7.25
CA PRO A 183 -8.46 -8.25 6.76
C PRO A 183 -8.59 -8.28 5.23
N LYS A 184 -8.16 -7.20 4.56
CA LYS A 184 -8.43 -6.97 3.13
C LYS A 184 -7.16 -6.63 2.33
N GLN A 185 -5.99 -6.77 2.94
CA GLN A 185 -4.73 -6.33 2.35
C GLN A 185 -3.69 -7.43 2.34
N CYS A 186 -2.85 -7.43 1.32
CA CYS A 186 -1.68 -8.30 1.27
C CYS A 186 -0.47 -7.61 0.64
N LEU A 187 0.72 -8.07 1.01
CA LEU A 187 1.95 -7.85 0.26
C LEU A 187 2.18 -9.08 -0.62
N ILE A 188 2.55 -8.84 -1.86
CA ILE A 188 2.82 -9.89 -2.85
C ILE A 188 4.29 -9.77 -3.24
N PHE A 189 5.04 -10.86 -3.07
CA PHE A 189 6.43 -10.92 -3.52
C PHE A 189 6.52 -11.99 -4.60
N ARG A 190 6.82 -11.54 -5.83
CA ARG A 190 6.91 -12.38 -7.01
C ARG A 190 8.36 -12.51 -7.45
N GLU A 191 8.86 -13.73 -7.56
CA GLU A 191 10.20 -13.98 -8.02
C GLU A 191 10.36 -13.59 -9.51
N THR A 192 11.52 -13.03 -9.83
CA THR A 192 11.88 -12.66 -11.19
C THR A 192 13.37 -12.74 -11.41
N THR A 193 13.76 -13.06 -12.65
CA THR A 193 15.15 -12.98 -13.12
C THR A 193 15.49 -11.61 -13.71
N ALA A 194 14.48 -10.73 -13.88
CA ALA A 194 14.71 -9.36 -14.34
C ALA A 194 15.50 -8.57 -13.30
N GLU A 195 16.21 -7.55 -13.74
CA GLU A 195 16.87 -6.60 -12.85
C GLU A 195 15.87 -5.89 -11.95
N ILE A 196 16.17 -5.84 -10.66
CA ILE A 196 15.36 -5.14 -9.66
C ILE A 196 16.10 -3.85 -9.32
N PRO A 197 15.45 -2.68 -9.44
CA PRO A 197 16.04 -1.40 -9.07
C PRO A 197 16.54 -1.40 -7.62
N GLU A 198 17.59 -0.64 -7.35
CA GLU A 198 18.06 -0.41 -5.99
C GLU A 198 16.96 0.26 -5.16
N TYR A 199 16.96 -0.05 -3.88
CA TYR A 199 16.03 0.54 -2.92
C TYR A 199 16.32 2.03 -2.74
N ASP A 200 15.32 2.88 -2.95
CA ASP A 200 15.42 4.34 -2.96
C ASP A 200 14.82 5.02 -1.72
N GLY A 201 14.44 4.25 -0.69
CA GLY A 201 13.89 4.77 0.56
C GLY A 201 12.37 4.88 0.62
N HIS A 202 11.63 4.37 -0.39
CA HIS A 202 10.18 4.24 -0.28
C HIS A 202 9.79 3.32 0.89
N HIS A 203 8.63 3.58 1.54
CA HIS A 203 8.22 2.76 2.67
C HIS A 203 6.71 2.56 2.76
N LEU A 204 6.33 1.63 3.63
CA LEU A 204 4.95 1.39 4.00
C LEU A 204 4.80 1.46 5.53
N ALA A 205 3.64 1.92 5.99
CA ALA A 205 3.30 1.94 7.41
C ALA A 205 2.24 0.88 7.71
N VAL A 206 2.47 0.11 8.77
CA VAL A 206 1.57 -0.92 9.25
C VAL A 206 1.23 -0.75 10.73
N TYR A 207 -0.01 -1.05 11.08
CA TYR A 207 -0.43 -1.16 12.47
C TYR A 207 -0.35 -2.61 12.94
N VAL A 208 0.11 -2.80 14.19
CA VAL A 208 0.19 -4.11 14.82
C VAL A 208 -0.51 -4.11 16.18
N ALA A 209 -1.13 -5.24 16.55
CA ALA A 209 -1.75 -5.42 17.85
C ALA A 209 -0.72 -5.69 18.94
N ASN A 210 0.16 -6.67 18.75
CA ASN A 210 1.32 -6.91 19.60
C ASN A 210 2.51 -6.10 19.06
N PHE A 211 2.82 -4.99 19.70
CA PHE A 211 3.85 -4.07 19.25
C PHE A 211 5.25 -4.44 19.73
N SER A 212 5.36 -4.92 20.97
CA SER A 212 6.66 -5.23 21.60
C SER A 212 7.28 -6.55 21.10
N GLY A 213 6.49 -7.54 20.75
CA GLY A 213 6.97 -8.84 20.28
C GLY A 213 7.81 -8.74 19.01
N PRO A 214 7.28 -8.21 17.91
CA PRO A 214 8.06 -7.95 16.70
C PRO A 214 9.27 -7.06 16.92
N HIS A 215 9.13 -6.01 17.75
CA HIS A 215 10.25 -5.14 18.08
C HIS A 215 11.40 -5.92 18.76
N ALA A 216 11.09 -6.76 19.75
CA ALA A 216 12.10 -7.55 20.45
C ALA A 216 12.85 -8.50 19.49
N PHE A 217 12.12 -9.17 18.60
CA PHE A 217 12.72 -10.02 17.58
C PHE A 217 13.66 -9.22 16.66
N LEU A 218 13.17 -8.14 16.09
CA LEU A 218 13.92 -7.30 15.15
C LEU A 218 15.17 -6.69 15.82
N LYS A 219 15.05 -6.26 17.06
CA LYS A 219 16.16 -5.69 17.84
C LYS A 219 17.22 -6.74 18.15
N GLN A 220 16.81 -7.95 18.54
CA GLN A 220 17.73 -9.07 18.78
C GLN A 220 18.56 -9.42 17.54
N HIS A 221 17.97 -9.26 16.34
CA HIS A 221 18.63 -9.54 15.06
C HIS A 221 19.31 -8.32 14.43
N GLY A 222 19.35 -7.16 15.13
CA GLY A 222 19.99 -5.95 14.63
C GLY A 222 19.29 -5.32 13.42
N LEU A 223 17.97 -5.57 13.26
CA LEU A 223 17.22 -5.13 12.08
C LEU A 223 16.46 -3.80 12.29
N VAL A 224 16.30 -3.34 13.52
CA VAL A 224 15.69 -2.03 13.81
C VAL A 224 16.59 -0.93 13.28
N THR A 225 16.06 -0.10 12.38
CA THR A 225 16.78 1.01 11.76
C THR A 225 16.51 2.35 12.43
N GLN A 226 15.35 2.49 13.09
CA GLN A 226 14.96 3.71 13.77
C GLN A 226 14.03 3.42 14.95
N GLU A 227 14.37 3.94 16.12
CA GLU A 227 13.52 4.05 17.31
C GLU A 227 12.87 5.45 17.27
N SER A 228 11.64 5.56 16.72
CA SER A 228 11.02 6.86 16.46
C SER A 228 10.46 7.48 17.76
N ASN A 229 9.67 6.70 18.51
CA ASN A 229 9.01 7.07 19.77
C ASN A 229 8.36 5.83 20.41
N ASP A 230 7.59 6.00 21.50
CA ASP A 230 6.98 4.91 22.27
C ASP A 230 5.95 4.07 21.48
N TYR A 231 5.44 4.58 20.38
CA TYR A 231 4.39 3.92 19.58
C TYR A 231 4.78 3.68 18.12
N GLN A 232 6.06 3.93 17.74
CA GLN A 232 6.55 3.74 16.37
C GLN A 232 8.03 3.39 16.34
N TYR A 233 8.40 2.40 15.53
CA TYR A 233 9.77 2.08 15.14
C TYR A 233 9.84 1.70 13.66
N ARG A 234 11.06 1.58 13.10
CA ARG A 234 11.26 1.19 11.71
C ARG A 234 12.28 0.08 11.54
N PHE A 235 12.09 -0.72 10.51
CA PHE A 235 13.08 -1.68 10.01
C PHE A 235 13.01 -1.77 8.48
N GLN A 236 14.09 -2.25 7.84
CA GLN A 236 14.17 -2.27 6.37
C GLN A 236 14.37 -3.68 5.80
N ASP A 237 15.25 -4.47 6.41
CA ASP A 237 15.66 -5.73 5.82
C ASP A 237 14.73 -6.88 6.22
N ILE A 238 14.17 -7.54 5.20
CA ILE A 238 13.52 -8.83 5.34
C ILE A 238 14.62 -9.89 5.19
N VAL A 239 14.82 -10.70 6.21
CA VAL A 239 15.85 -11.74 6.27
C VAL A 239 15.23 -13.13 6.35
N HIS A 240 15.97 -14.13 5.92
CA HIS A 240 15.58 -15.52 6.16
C HIS A 240 15.69 -15.81 7.67
N PRO A 241 14.63 -16.25 8.35
CA PRO A 241 14.62 -16.32 9.82
C PRO A 241 15.74 -17.21 10.41
N GLU A 242 16.03 -18.35 9.76
CA GLU A 242 17.02 -19.31 10.25
C GLU A 242 18.48 -18.90 9.94
N THR A 243 18.70 -18.28 8.79
CA THR A 243 20.08 -18.03 8.30
C THR A 243 20.53 -16.58 8.43
N GLY A 244 19.61 -15.65 8.70
CA GLY A 244 19.88 -14.22 8.69
C GLY A 244 20.19 -13.63 7.30
N ARG A 245 20.15 -14.44 6.24
CA ARG A 245 20.43 -13.97 4.88
C ARG A 245 19.38 -12.97 4.43
N LYS A 246 19.79 -11.81 3.99
CA LYS A 246 18.92 -10.77 3.44
C LYS A 246 18.22 -11.27 2.18
N LEU A 247 16.90 -11.11 2.13
CA LEU A 247 16.04 -11.53 1.04
C LEU A 247 15.50 -10.35 0.23
N PHE A 248 15.11 -9.27 0.93
CA PHE A 248 14.54 -8.09 0.31
C PHE A 248 14.73 -6.85 1.21
N THR A 249 14.69 -5.65 0.63
CA THR A 249 14.72 -4.40 1.37
C THR A 249 13.48 -3.58 1.09
N ILE A 250 12.73 -3.28 2.13
CA ILE A 250 11.59 -2.34 2.13
C ILE A 250 11.39 -1.81 3.55
N GLU A 251 11.43 -0.52 3.73
CA GLU A 251 11.22 0.05 5.06
C GLU A 251 9.77 -0.13 5.50
N HIS A 252 9.63 -0.67 6.71
CA HIS A 252 8.38 -0.78 7.43
C HIS A 252 8.38 0.24 8.56
N GLU A 253 7.42 1.13 8.54
CA GLU A 253 7.07 1.97 9.67
C GLU A 253 6.02 1.21 10.49
N VAL A 254 6.46 0.61 11.60
CA VAL A 254 5.60 -0.20 12.46
C VAL A 254 5.01 0.67 13.55
N ARG A 255 3.68 0.68 13.64
CA ARG A 255 2.91 1.52 14.56
C ARG A 255 2.04 0.69 15.49
N SER A 256 1.93 1.12 16.74
CA SER A 256 1.00 0.55 17.70
C SER A 256 -0.41 1.11 17.53
N MET A 257 -1.39 0.46 18.16
CA MET A 257 -2.79 0.95 18.21
C MET A 257 -2.95 2.23 19.04
N THR A 258 -1.92 2.64 19.78
CA THR A 258 -1.90 3.91 20.52
C THR A 258 -1.31 5.08 19.74
N HIS A 259 -0.87 4.82 18.51
CA HIS A 259 -0.38 5.87 17.61
C HIS A 259 -1.50 6.89 17.33
N PRO A 260 -1.22 8.22 17.36
CA PRO A 260 -2.26 9.26 17.21
C PRO A 260 -3.10 9.18 15.92
N MET A 261 -2.57 8.55 14.89
CA MET A 261 -3.30 8.37 13.61
C MET A 261 -4.13 7.09 13.56
N PHE A 262 -4.01 6.17 14.55
CA PHE A 262 -4.76 4.91 14.51
C PHE A 262 -6.27 5.17 14.63
N GLY A 263 -7.04 4.57 13.71
CA GLY A 263 -8.48 4.69 13.69
C GLY A 263 -9.01 6.09 13.31
N ARG A 264 -8.12 7.00 12.85
CA ARG A 264 -8.54 8.30 12.34
C ARG A 264 -9.39 8.14 11.09
N GLU A 265 -10.51 8.84 11.03
CA GLU A 265 -11.32 8.91 9.82
C GLU A 265 -10.63 9.73 8.73
N PHE A 266 -10.69 9.23 7.50
CA PHE A 266 -10.22 9.94 6.31
C PHE A 266 -11.38 10.54 5.56
N VAL A 267 -11.16 11.72 4.97
CA VAL A 267 -12.09 12.34 4.03
C VAL A 267 -11.77 11.83 2.64
N ASN A 268 -12.71 11.15 2.03
CA ASN A 268 -12.58 10.68 0.65
C ASN A 268 -13.57 11.44 -0.25
N ARG A 269 -13.28 11.45 -1.55
CA ARG A 269 -14.14 12.16 -2.51
C ARG A 269 -15.55 11.60 -2.48
N ASN A 270 -16.51 12.49 -2.29
CA ASN A 270 -17.93 12.21 -2.41
C ASN A 270 -18.52 13.18 -3.45
N PRO A 271 -19.16 12.70 -4.53
CA PRO A 271 -19.76 13.56 -5.56
C PRO A 271 -20.78 14.56 -5.03
N SER A 272 -21.44 14.24 -3.91
CA SER A 272 -22.42 15.12 -3.24
C SER A 272 -21.79 16.03 -2.18
N GLN A 273 -20.47 15.95 -1.97
CA GLN A 273 -19.80 16.75 -0.95
C GLN A 273 -19.91 18.24 -1.26
N ASN A 274 -20.33 19.01 -0.28
CA ASN A 274 -20.28 20.46 -0.36
C ASN A 274 -18.82 20.94 -0.14
N LEU A 275 -18.27 21.64 -1.12
CA LEU A 275 -16.91 22.17 -1.08
C LEU A 275 -16.73 23.31 -0.06
N GLY A 276 -17.79 23.82 0.55
CA GLY A 276 -17.75 24.90 1.55
C GLY A 276 -17.29 24.49 2.95
N GLY A 277 -17.01 23.21 3.19
CA GLY A 277 -16.51 22.70 4.46
C GLY A 277 -16.85 21.24 4.70
N TYR A 278 -15.93 20.52 5.35
CA TYR A 278 -16.14 19.14 5.76
C TYR A 278 -16.98 19.05 7.03
N VAL A 279 -17.97 18.18 7.01
CA VAL A 279 -18.75 17.80 8.20
C VAL A 279 -18.64 16.29 8.42
N ARG A 280 -18.10 15.89 9.56
CA ARG A 280 -17.95 14.49 9.95
C ARG A 280 -19.28 13.74 9.86
N GLY A 281 -19.27 12.57 9.28
CA GLY A 281 -20.45 11.72 9.06
C GLY A 281 -21.37 12.13 7.90
N ARG A 282 -21.21 13.35 7.35
CA ARG A 282 -21.93 13.80 6.15
C ARG A 282 -21.08 13.67 4.88
N ASP A 283 -19.82 14.07 4.97
CA ASP A 283 -18.95 14.29 3.80
C ASP A 283 -17.99 13.13 3.54
N ALA A 284 -18.02 12.08 4.36
CA ALA A 284 -17.30 10.85 4.10
C ALA A 284 -17.77 10.21 2.78
N PHE A 285 -16.85 9.55 2.07
CA PHE A 285 -17.19 8.76 0.90
C PHE A 285 -18.15 7.63 1.32
N VAL A 286 -19.28 7.55 0.65
CA VAL A 286 -20.24 6.45 0.76
C VAL A 286 -20.32 5.83 -0.63
N ALA A 287 -19.99 4.54 -0.76
CA ALA A 287 -20.24 3.81 -2.00
C ALA A 287 -21.75 3.78 -2.28
N ALA A 288 -22.11 4.14 -3.50
CA ALA A 288 -23.50 4.10 -3.96
C ALA A 288 -23.98 2.66 -4.14
#